data_b8457f7f070d5c0521c52c8efc905843
#
_entry.id   b8457f7f070d5c0521c52c8efc905843
#
_cell.length_a   1.000
_cell.length_b   1.000
_cell.length_c   1.000
_cell.angle_alpha   90.00
_cell.angle_beta   90.00
_cell.angle_gamma   90.00
#
_symmetry.space_group_name_H-M   'P 1'
#
loop_
_entity.id
_entity.type
_entity.pdbx_description
1 polymer ?
#
loop_
_entity_poly.entity_id
_entity_poly.type
_entity_poly.pdbx_seq_one_letter_code
_entity_poly.pdbx_strand_id
1 'polypeptide(L)'
;FYRAFGQPAERLIRIQITPNHTDWLYKPGEKIKFSITVLKNNVPIPDTEIRYQISEDMMKPHKEGILQAEKGTATVEAKTMEKPGFLRCQAFVKYGGREYQGIVTVGINPEKLKPITSLPEDFLNFWETAKLQAQKTPMDVQMTLVPERCTEKVNVFHVNIQNYESHTRLYGMLAMPKAKGRYPAVLKLPGAGIRSYAGDVEHAANGWIVFEIGIHGIPVNMSGPVYTNLYMGALKGYHTFNLDNRDKYYYKRVYLGCVRAIDFIYSLPQFDGSNLITFGSSQGGGLSIVTAGLDSRVKGLVAFYPALCDMVGYIHNRAGGWPHMFNKQENQTAEKANTARYYDAVNFARQIKVPGFYSFGYNDM
;
A
#
# COMPACT_ATOMS: atom_id res chain seq x y z
N PHE A 1 15.50 0.22 -31.64
CA PHE A 1 16.15 -0.76 -30.75
C PHE A 1 15.09 -1.48 -29.95
N TYR A 2 14.71 -2.71 -30.38
CA TYR A 2 13.91 -3.59 -29.58
C TYR A 2 14.74 -4.02 -28.35
N ARG A 3 14.33 -3.61 -27.13
CA ARG A 3 14.82 -4.27 -25.92
C ARG A 3 14.22 -5.67 -25.93
N ALA A 4 15.04 -6.67 -26.19
CA ALA A 4 14.68 -8.03 -25.84
C ALA A 4 14.47 -8.05 -24.32
N PHE A 5 13.25 -8.29 -23.86
CA PHE A 5 13.00 -8.66 -22.48
C PHE A 5 13.63 -10.05 -22.32
N GLY A 6 14.87 -10.08 -21.80
CA GLY A 6 15.45 -11.34 -21.39
C GLY A 6 14.50 -12.01 -20.41
N GLN A 7 14.38 -13.34 -20.49
CA GLN A 7 13.66 -14.10 -19.46
C GLN A 7 14.17 -13.67 -18.08
N PRO A 8 13.29 -13.55 -17.05
CA PRO A 8 13.75 -13.27 -15.70
C PRO A 8 14.84 -14.27 -15.36
N ALA A 9 15.98 -13.77 -14.87
CA ALA A 9 17.09 -14.64 -14.48
C ALA A 9 16.56 -15.67 -13.48
N GLU A 10 16.52 -16.93 -13.88
CA GLU A 10 16.09 -18.01 -13.00
C GLU A 10 17.01 -18.00 -11.78
N ARG A 11 16.42 -17.96 -10.59
CA ARG A 11 17.23 -17.97 -9.36
C ARG A 11 17.89 -19.33 -9.26
N LEU A 12 19.21 -19.36 -9.40
CA LEU A 12 19.99 -20.60 -9.33
C LEU A 12 19.70 -21.37 -8.05
N ILE A 13 19.55 -20.66 -6.93
CA ILE A 13 19.25 -21.22 -5.61
C ILE A 13 17.86 -20.70 -5.18
N ARG A 14 17.03 -21.62 -4.74
CA ARG A 14 15.74 -21.35 -4.12
C ARG A 14 15.70 -21.98 -2.72
N ILE A 15 15.31 -21.19 -1.74
CA ILE A 15 15.08 -21.66 -0.37
C ILE A 15 13.58 -21.75 -0.19
N GLN A 16 13.07 -22.96 0.00
CA GLN A 16 11.67 -23.24 0.27
C GLN A 16 11.51 -23.52 1.74
N ILE A 17 10.64 -22.76 2.42
CA ILE A 17 10.28 -22.98 3.81
C ILE A 17 8.82 -23.39 3.84
N THR A 18 8.53 -24.51 4.50
CA THR A 18 7.17 -25.07 4.58
C THR A 18 6.81 -25.28 6.04
N PRO A 19 5.72 -24.68 6.54
CA PRO A 19 5.20 -24.97 7.87
C PRO A 19 4.50 -26.33 7.89
N ASN A 20 4.29 -26.91 9.07
CA ASN A 20 3.63 -28.22 9.21
C ASN A 20 2.10 -28.18 9.05
N HIS A 21 1.48 -26.99 9.01
CA HIS A 21 0.06 -26.81 8.69
C HIS A 21 -0.10 -26.29 7.26
N THR A 22 -1.00 -26.89 6.49
CA THR A 22 -1.24 -26.54 5.08
C THR A 22 -1.98 -25.23 4.90
N ASP A 23 -2.76 -24.79 5.87
CA ASP A 23 -3.48 -23.52 5.91
C ASP A 23 -2.65 -22.36 6.50
N TRP A 24 -1.46 -22.65 7.05
CA TRP A 24 -0.54 -21.72 7.69
C TRP A 24 -1.14 -21.05 8.93
N LEU A 25 -2.14 -21.65 9.56
CA LEU A 25 -2.83 -21.14 10.73
C LEU A 25 -2.51 -21.97 11.98
N TYR A 26 -2.32 -21.30 13.10
CA TYR A 26 -1.97 -21.90 14.39
C TYR A 26 -2.75 -21.23 15.53
N LYS A 27 -2.84 -21.94 16.65
CA LYS A 27 -3.36 -21.40 17.92
C LYS A 27 -2.20 -20.91 18.80
N PRO A 28 -2.44 -19.95 19.71
CA PRO A 28 -1.45 -19.57 20.73
C PRO A 28 -0.95 -20.78 21.51
N GLY A 29 0.38 -20.85 21.76
CA GLY A 29 1.04 -21.93 22.47
C GLY A 29 1.29 -23.19 21.65
N GLU A 30 0.78 -23.31 20.44
CA GLU A 30 0.99 -24.48 19.57
C GLU A 30 2.44 -24.53 19.06
N LYS A 31 3.00 -25.74 18.84
CA LYS A 31 4.33 -25.92 18.25
C LYS A 31 4.28 -25.84 16.75
N ILE A 32 5.17 -25.04 16.19
CA ILE A 32 5.35 -24.88 14.74
C ILE A 32 6.63 -25.59 14.34
N LYS A 33 6.56 -26.35 13.25
CA LYS A 33 7.71 -26.98 12.63
C LYS A 33 7.90 -26.41 11.22
N PHE A 34 9.03 -25.75 10.98
CA PHE A 34 9.40 -25.27 9.65
C PHE A 34 10.41 -26.23 9.02
N SER A 35 10.08 -26.79 7.86
CA SER A 35 10.99 -27.54 7.02
C SER A 35 11.62 -26.61 5.99
N ILE A 36 12.94 -26.52 5.97
CA ILE A 36 13.70 -25.61 5.09
C ILE A 36 14.44 -26.48 4.07
N THR A 37 14.08 -26.36 2.81
CA THR A 37 14.71 -27.10 1.70
C THR A 37 15.48 -26.12 0.81
N VAL A 38 16.74 -26.43 0.55
CA VAL A 38 17.62 -25.66 -0.32
C VAL A 38 17.70 -26.35 -1.68
N LEU A 39 17.29 -25.68 -2.72
CA LEU A 39 17.16 -26.21 -4.08
C LEU A 39 18.11 -25.49 -5.03
N LYS A 40 18.83 -26.24 -5.86
CA LYS A 40 19.54 -25.76 -7.05
C LYS A 40 18.87 -26.36 -8.28
N ASN A 41 18.36 -25.52 -9.17
CA ASN A 41 17.59 -25.98 -10.34
C ASN A 41 16.47 -26.96 -9.96
N ASN A 42 15.75 -26.69 -8.87
CA ASN A 42 14.71 -27.53 -8.28
C ASN A 42 15.16 -28.91 -7.71
N VAL A 43 16.48 -29.13 -7.59
CA VAL A 43 17.05 -30.33 -6.98
C VAL A 43 17.60 -29.98 -5.59
N PRO A 44 17.28 -30.73 -4.52
CA PRO A 44 17.84 -30.49 -3.18
C PRO A 44 19.36 -30.58 -3.17
N ILE A 45 20.01 -29.63 -2.45
CA ILE A 45 21.45 -29.63 -2.27
C ILE A 45 21.77 -30.16 -0.88
N PRO A 46 22.43 -31.32 -0.77
CA PRO A 46 22.82 -31.87 0.52
C PRO A 46 23.91 -31.02 1.19
N ASP A 47 24.12 -31.26 2.48
CA ASP A 47 25.23 -30.72 3.29
C ASP A 47 25.38 -29.20 3.22
N THR A 48 24.24 -28.49 3.11
CA THR A 48 24.22 -27.04 3.02
C THR A 48 24.01 -26.42 4.40
N GLU A 49 24.86 -25.48 4.77
CA GLU A 49 24.69 -24.66 5.97
C GLU A 49 23.58 -23.63 5.76
N ILE A 50 22.61 -23.61 6.68
CA ILE A 50 21.45 -22.71 6.66
C ILE A 50 21.48 -21.89 7.96
N ARG A 51 21.66 -20.58 7.84
CA ARG A 51 21.40 -19.65 8.95
C ARG A 51 19.90 -19.34 8.97
N TYR A 52 19.27 -19.43 10.12
CA TYR A 52 17.84 -19.12 10.26
C TYR A 52 17.58 -18.10 11.36
N GLN A 53 16.43 -17.41 11.22
CA GLN A 53 15.91 -16.48 12.21
C GLN A 53 14.39 -16.67 12.34
N ILE A 54 13.90 -16.62 13.58
CA ILE A 54 12.47 -16.63 13.89
C ILE A 54 12.15 -15.37 14.67
N SER A 55 11.15 -14.64 14.22
CA SER A 55 10.70 -13.39 14.83
C SER A 55 9.17 -13.27 14.77
N GLU A 56 8.60 -12.44 15.62
CA GLU A 56 7.32 -11.84 15.26
C GLU A 56 7.48 -11.05 13.97
N ASP A 57 6.39 -10.88 13.21
CA ASP A 57 6.42 -10.21 11.92
C ASP A 57 7.09 -8.83 12.02
N MET A 58 8.11 -8.58 11.18
CA MET A 58 8.88 -7.33 11.12
C MET A 58 9.54 -6.88 12.44
N MET A 59 9.64 -7.78 13.44
CA MET A 59 10.30 -7.51 14.72
C MET A 59 11.68 -8.17 14.78
N LYS A 60 12.45 -7.85 15.81
CA LYS A 60 13.77 -8.47 16.04
C LYS A 60 13.63 -9.98 16.26
N PRO A 61 14.55 -10.79 15.73
CA PRO A 61 14.56 -12.22 15.99
C PRO A 61 14.66 -12.52 17.49
N HIS A 62 13.85 -13.47 17.97
CA HIS A 62 13.92 -14.00 19.30
C HIS A 62 14.56 -15.40 19.33
N LYS A 63 14.71 -16.04 18.17
CA LYS A 63 15.43 -17.28 17.98
C LYS A 63 16.20 -17.23 16.67
N GLU A 64 17.47 -17.61 16.71
CA GLU A 64 18.32 -17.74 15.52
C GLU A 64 19.34 -18.86 15.71
N GLY A 65 19.94 -19.32 14.63
CA GLY A 65 20.94 -20.38 14.67
C GLY A 65 21.38 -20.84 13.28
N ILE A 66 22.17 -21.88 13.28
CA ILE A 66 22.71 -22.53 12.08
C ILE A 66 22.23 -23.98 12.08
N LEU A 67 21.80 -24.48 10.93
CA LEU A 67 21.39 -25.85 10.68
C LEU A 67 22.21 -26.43 9.52
N GLN A 68 22.42 -27.75 9.53
CA GLN A 68 22.92 -28.47 8.36
C GLN A 68 21.76 -29.18 7.66
N ALA A 69 21.64 -28.96 6.37
CA ALA A 69 20.58 -29.55 5.55
C ALA A 69 20.98 -31.00 5.17
N GLU A 70 20.62 -31.95 5.97
CA GLU A 70 20.76 -33.37 5.61
C GLU A 70 19.87 -33.65 4.36
N LYS A 71 20.48 -34.26 3.33
CA LYS A 71 19.78 -34.54 2.07
C LYS A 71 19.05 -33.31 1.48
N GLY A 72 19.58 -32.11 1.75
CA GLY A 72 19.04 -30.83 1.25
C GLY A 72 17.89 -30.24 2.06
N THR A 73 17.51 -30.80 3.20
CA THR A 73 16.44 -30.31 4.07
C THR A 73 16.88 -30.27 5.52
N ALA A 74 16.53 -29.21 6.22
CA ALA A 74 16.68 -29.07 7.67
C ALA A 74 15.33 -28.68 8.29
N THR A 75 15.21 -28.90 9.59
CA THR A 75 13.97 -28.57 10.32
C THR A 75 14.29 -27.71 11.54
N VAL A 76 13.46 -26.70 11.78
CA VAL A 76 13.48 -25.91 13.00
C VAL A 76 12.11 -25.90 13.66
N GLU A 77 12.07 -26.08 14.96
CA GLU A 77 10.85 -25.94 15.77
C GLU A 77 10.84 -24.58 16.45
N ALA A 78 9.64 -23.98 16.49
CA ALA A 78 9.35 -22.75 17.19
C ALA A 78 8.09 -22.92 18.05
N LYS A 79 7.99 -22.15 19.12
CA LYS A 79 6.72 -21.95 19.82
C LYS A 79 5.98 -20.81 19.13
N THR A 80 4.65 -20.89 19.08
CA THR A 80 3.82 -19.77 18.70
C THR A 80 3.87 -18.67 19.74
N MET A 81 3.37 -17.53 19.36
CA MET A 81 3.12 -16.41 20.27
C MET A 81 1.97 -16.75 21.23
N GLU A 82 1.97 -16.13 22.41
CA GLU A 82 0.86 -16.22 23.38
C GLU A 82 -0.36 -15.36 22.96
N LYS A 83 -0.14 -14.40 22.05
CA LYS A 83 -1.15 -13.47 21.57
C LYS A 83 -1.34 -13.64 20.06
N PRO A 84 -2.54 -13.25 19.53
CA PRO A 84 -2.78 -13.21 18.08
C PRO A 84 -1.75 -12.36 17.36
N GLY A 85 -1.31 -12.83 16.19
CA GLY A 85 -0.28 -12.14 15.40
C GLY A 85 0.27 -13.00 14.28
N PHE A 86 1.48 -12.68 13.86
CA PHE A 86 2.19 -13.38 12.79
C PHE A 86 3.60 -13.72 13.22
N LEU A 87 4.03 -14.96 12.96
CA LEU A 87 5.37 -15.46 13.23
C LEU A 87 6.10 -15.74 11.92
N ARG A 88 7.29 -15.18 11.77
CA ARG A 88 8.10 -15.22 10.56
C ARG A 88 9.32 -16.11 10.75
N CYS A 89 9.56 -17.03 9.83
CA CYS A 89 10.80 -17.78 9.70
C CYS A 89 11.53 -17.30 8.45
N GLN A 90 12.79 -16.90 8.61
CA GLN A 90 13.70 -16.53 7.53
C GLN A 90 14.88 -17.51 7.51
N ALA A 91 15.32 -17.89 6.32
CA ALA A 91 16.48 -18.73 6.12
C ALA A 91 17.42 -18.09 5.09
N PHE A 92 18.72 -18.19 5.35
CA PHE A 92 19.78 -17.59 4.54
C PHE A 92 20.83 -18.66 4.21
N VAL A 93 21.23 -18.70 2.95
CA VAL A 93 22.23 -19.64 2.44
C VAL A 93 23.25 -18.92 1.59
N LYS A 94 24.53 -19.16 1.82
CA LYS A 94 25.60 -18.67 0.94
C LYS A 94 25.96 -19.75 -0.08
N TYR A 95 25.87 -19.41 -1.37
CA TYR A 95 26.21 -20.30 -2.46
C TYR A 95 26.87 -19.53 -3.60
N GLY A 96 28.03 -19.99 -4.07
CA GLY A 96 28.75 -19.34 -5.17
C GLY A 96 29.08 -17.87 -4.91
N GLY A 97 29.42 -17.50 -3.67
CA GLY A 97 29.76 -16.13 -3.27
C GLY A 97 28.57 -15.18 -3.11
N ARG A 98 27.32 -15.68 -3.23
CA ARG A 98 26.08 -14.89 -3.04
C ARG A 98 25.27 -15.43 -1.87
N GLU A 99 24.54 -14.52 -1.20
CA GLU A 99 23.55 -14.90 -0.18
C GLU A 99 22.16 -14.95 -0.81
N TYR A 100 21.44 -16.03 -0.50
CA TYR A 100 20.06 -16.28 -0.89
C TYR A 100 19.19 -16.32 0.35
N GLN A 101 17.95 -15.85 0.22
CA GLN A 101 16.99 -15.78 1.32
C GLN A 101 15.69 -16.48 0.95
N GLY A 102 15.13 -17.22 1.91
CA GLY A 102 13.76 -17.71 1.93
C GLY A 102 13.00 -17.12 3.11
N ILE A 103 11.69 -16.97 2.98
CA ILE A 103 10.82 -16.41 4.00
C ILE A 103 9.48 -17.16 4.00
N VAL A 104 8.95 -17.40 5.19
CA VAL A 104 7.57 -17.83 5.42
C VAL A 104 7.03 -17.17 6.68
N THR A 105 5.79 -16.72 6.63
CA THR A 105 5.09 -16.15 7.78
C THR A 105 3.80 -16.91 8.00
N VAL A 106 3.54 -17.31 9.25
CA VAL A 106 2.32 -18.03 9.65
C VAL A 106 1.46 -17.17 10.55
N GLY A 107 0.13 -17.37 10.50
CA GLY A 107 -0.84 -16.64 11.30
C GLY A 107 -1.16 -17.39 12.60
N ILE A 108 -1.15 -16.69 13.73
CA ILE A 108 -1.58 -17.19 15.02
C ILE A 108 -2.90 -16.49 15.38
N ASN A 109 -4.04 -17.20 15.25
CA ASN A 109 -5.39 -16.64 15.41
C ASN A 109 -5.52 -15.23 14.77
N PRO A 110 -5.12 -15.02 13.50
CA PRO A 110 -5.04 -13.67 12.92
C PRO A 110 -6.39 -12.95 12.90
N GLU A 111 -7.50 -13.69 12.87
CA GLU A 111 -8.86 -13.18 12.93
C GLU A 111 -9.20 -12.51 14.29
N LYS A 112 -8.41 -12.78 15.33
CA LYS A 112 -8.54 -12.17 16.66
C LYS A 112 -7.61 -10.98 16.87
N LEU A 113 -6.81 -10.64 15.86
CA LEU A 113 -5.90 -9.50 15.95
C LEU A 113 -6.71 -8.20 16.08
N LYS A 114 -6.37 -7.42 17.10
CA LYS A 114 -6.97 -6.10 17.32
C LYS A 114 -5.98 -5.00 16.97
N PRO A 115 -6.43 -3.89 16.38
CA PRO A 115 -5.57 -2.76 16.13
C PRO A 115 -5.06 -2.14 17.43
N ILE A 116 -3.85 -1.61 17.40
CA ILE A 116 -3.25 -0.83 18.48
C ILE A 116 -3.74 0.62 18.41
N THR A 117 -3.85 1.14 17.17
CA THR A 117 -4.30 2.51 16.97
C THR A 117 -5.69 2.72 17.55
N SER A 118 -5.84 3.77 18.35
CA SER A 118 -7.14 4.17 18.92
C SER A 118 -7.78 5.26 18.08
N LEU A 119 -9.11 5.30 18.07
CA LEU A 119 -9.87 6.35 17.40
C LEU A 119 -9.86 7.60 18.29
N PRO A 120 -9.37 8.78 17.81
CA PRO A 120 -9.52 10.04 18.54
C PRO A 120 -10.98 10.42 18.71
N GLU A 121 -11.34 11.02 19.84
CA GLU A 121 -12.72 11.42 20.14
C GLU A 121 -13.27 12.42 19.13
N ASP A 122 -12.45 13.36 18.67
CA ASP A 122 -12.82 14.39 17.70
C ASP A 122 -12.53 13.98 16.23
N PHE A 123 -12.21 12.71 15.96
CA PHE A 123 -11.80 12.22 14.63
C PHE A 123 -12.78 12.61 13.51
N LEU A 124 -14.08 12.37 13.71
CA LEU A 124 -15.09 12.69 12.72
C LEU A 124 -15.21 14.21 12.52
N ASN A 125 -15.25 14.96 13.62
CA ASN A 125 -15.32 16.42 13.56
C ASN A 125 -14.10 17.04 12.87
N PHE A 126 -12.91 16.51 13.14
CA PHE A 126 -11.67 16.95 12.48
C PHE A 126 -11.75 16.82 10.95
N TRP A 127 -12.19 15.65 10.45
CA TRP A 127 -12.27 15.40 9.02
C TRP A 127 -13.45 16.12 8.35
N GLU A 128 -14.62 16.20 9.00
CA GLU A 128 -15.76 16.98 8.47
C GLU A 128 -15.41 18.46 8.36
N THR A 129 -14.78 19.04 9.38
CA THR A 129 -14.31 20.43 9.36
C THR A 129 -13.30 20.65 8.23
N ALA A 130 -12.36 19.73 8.05
CA ALA A 130 -11.35 19.82 6.99
C ALA A 130 -11.99 19.75 5.59
N LYS A 131 -12.97 18.87 5.37
CA LYS A 131 -13.73 18.77 4.11
C LYS A 131 -14.54 20.04 3.82
N LEU A 132 -15.24 20.56 4.82
CA LEU A 132 -16.01 21.80 4.68
C LEU A 132 -15.14 23.01 4.34
N GLN A 133 -13.93 23.09 4.92
CA GLN A 133 -12.95 24.11 4.57
C GLN A 133 -12.46 23.94 3.13
N ALA A 134 -12.12 22.72 2.73
CA ALA A 134 -11.66 22.40 1.38
C ALA A 134 -12.71 22.75 0.31
N GLN A 135 -14.00 22.53 0.59
CA GLN A 135 -15.11 22.84 -0.32
C GLN A 135 -15.25 24.33 -0.65
N LYS A 136 -14.76 25.22 0.24
CA LYS A 136 -14.75 26.68 -0.03
C LYS A 136 -13.79 27.08 -1.14
N THR A 137 -12.81 26.22 -1.45
CA THR A 137 -11.83 26.45 -2.51
C THR A 137 -12.44 26.04 -3.86
N PRO A 138 -12.56 26.95 -4.84
CA PRO A 138 -13.03 26.60 -6.18
C PRO A 138 -12.17 25.49 -6.81
N MET A 139 -12.77 24.59 -7.57
CA MET A 139 -12.05 23.46 -8.15
C MET A 139 -11.07 23.88 -9.26
N ASP A 140 -11.36 24.98 -9.96
CA ASP A 140 -10.52 25.54 -11.05
C ASP A 140 -9.96 24.42 -11.95
N VAL A 141 -10.90 23.77 -12.67
CA VAL A 141 -10.61 22.58 -13.48
C VAL A 141 -9.90 22.98 -14.78
N GLN A 142 -8.76 22.39 -15.02
CA GLN A 142 -8.02 22.47 -16.27
C GLN A 142 -7.83 21.06 -16.83
N MET A 143 -8.35 20.83 -18.04
CA MET A 143 -8.25 19.55 -18.73
C MET A 143 -7.56 19.76 -20.08
N THR A 144 -6.46 19.05 -20.31
CA THR A 144 -5.74 19.08 -21.58
C THR A 144 -5.76 17.69 -22.19
N LEU A 145 -6.29 17.59 -23.43
CA LEU A 145 -6.25 16.34 -24.18
C LEU A 145 -4.79 15.92 -24.41
N VAL A 146 -4.51 14.63 -24.30
CA VAL A 146 -3.20 14.02 -24.54
C VAL A 146 -3.33 13.10 -25.76
N PRO A 147 -3.23 13.63 -27.00
CA PRO A 147 -3.57 12.89 -28.22
C PRO A 147 -2.77 11.60 -28.37
N GLU A 148 -1.49 11.61 -27.98
CA GLU A 148 -0.58 10.46 -28.06
C GLU A 148 -0.96 9.31 -27.12
N ARG A 149 -1.88 9.56 -26.19
CA ARG A 149 -2.43 8.55 -25.26
C ARG A 149 -3.83 8.11 -25.64
N CYS A 150 -4.50 8.85 -26.52
CA CYS A 150 -5.83 8.51 -26.99
C CYS A 150 -5.81 7.26 -27.89
N THR A 151 -6.90 6.52 -27.87
CA THR A 151 -7.16 5.38 -28.78
C THR A 151 -8.36 5.66 -29.66
N GLU A 152 -8.77 4.76 -30.52
CA GLU A 152 -10.02 4.87 -31.30
C GLU A 152 -11.24 4.99 -30.37
N LYS A 153 -11.23 4.32 -29.21
CA LYS A 153 -12.36 4.22 -28.28
C LYS A 153 -12.26 5.13 -27.06
N VAL A 154 -11.08 5.67 -26.76
CA VAL A 154 -10.81 6.36 -25.47
C VAL A 154 -10.14 7.70 -25.68
N ASN A 155 -10.64 8.73 -24.99
CA ASN A 155 -9.94 9.99 -24.78
C ASN A 155 -9.15 9.95 -23.48
N VAL A 156 -7.93 10.50 -23.49
CA VAL A 156 -7.09 10.65 -22.31
C VAL A 156 -6.79 12.13 -22.11
N PHE A 157 -7.01 12.62 -20.89
CA PHE A 157 -6.75 13.99 -20.51
C PHE A 157 -5.77 14.06 -19.35
N HIS A 158 -4.83 15.00 -19.42
CA HIS A 158 -4.10 15.47 -18.24
C HIS A 158 -4.98 16.48 -17.52
N VAL A 159 -5.31 16.17 -16.27
CA VAL A 159 -6.19 16.97 -15.41
C VAL A 159 -5.37 17.69 -14.36
N ASN A 160 -5.71 18.95 -14.14
CA ASN A 160 -5.14 19.81 -13.12
C ASN A 160 -6.29 20.52 -12.41
N ILE A 161 -6.50 20.25 -11.14
CA ILE A 161 -7.56 20.87 -10.33
C ILE A 161 -6.96 21.47 -9.07
N GLN A 162 -7.59 22.53 -8.54
CA GLN A 162 -7.22 23.08 -7.26
C GLN A 162 -7.63 22.12 -6.14
N ASN A 163 -6.72 21.85 -5.22
CA ASN A 163 -6.92 20.89 -4.14
C ASN A 163 -7.74 21.53 -3.00
N TYR A 164 -7.26 21.41 -1.76
CA TYR A 164 -7.99 21.80 -0.55
C TYR A 164 -7.77 23.26 -0.12
N GLU A 165 -6.74 23.92 -0.65
CA GLU A 165 -6.38 25.31 -0.39
C GLU A 165 -6.02 26.01 -1.69
N SER A 166 -6.16 27.34 -1.74
CA SER A 166 -5.70 28.16 -2.86
C SER A 166 -4.23 27.86 -3.17
N HIS A 167 -3.90 27.83 -4.46
CA HIS A 167 -2.54 27.55 -4.98
C HIS A 167 -2.00 26.13 -4.73
N THR A 168 -2.76 25.24 -4.09
CA THR A 168 -2.42 23.82 -4.06
C THR A 168 -3.12 23.08 -5.19
N ARG A 169 -2.38 22.23 -5.90
CA ARG A 169 -2.90 21.52 -7.08
C ARG A 169 -2.94 20.01 -6.85
N LEU A 170 -3.89 19.38 -7.53
CA LEU A 170 -3.99 17.93 -7.72
C LEU A 170 -3.91 17.65 -9.21
N TYR A 171 -3.06 16.74 -9.61
CA TYR A 171 -2.90 16.33 -11.01
C TYR A 171 -3.26 14.87 -11.18
N GLY A 172 -3.76 14.51 -12.37
CA GLY A 172 -4.05 13.14 -12.71
C GLY A 172 -4.23 12.92 -14.21
N MET A 173 -4.37 11.65 -14.58
CA MET A 173 -4.73 11.24 -15.93
C MET A 173 -6.16 10.69 -15.91
N LEU A 174 -7.04 11.30 -16.70
CA LEU A 174 -8.41 10.88 -16.89
C LEU A 174 -8.52 10.14 -18.23
N ALA A 175 -8.91 8.88 -18.19
CA ALA A 175 -9.26 8.11 -19.36
C ALA A 175 -10.78 7.85 -19.38
N MET A 176 -11.44 8.11 -20.51
CA MET A 176 -12.89 7.95 -20.62
C MET A 176 -13.31 7.54 -22.03
N PRO A 177 -14.43 6.80 -22.18
CA PRO A 177 -14.94 6.39 -23.49
C PRO A 177 -15.25 7.61 -24.38
N LYS A 178 -14.97 7.49 -25.68
CA LYS A 178 -15.37 8.48 -26.68
C LYS A 178 -16.86 8.40 -27.02
N ALA A 179 -17.43 7.22 -26.92
CA ALA A 179 -18.84 7.03 -27.20
C ALA A 179 -19.72 7.87 -26.26
N LYS A 180 -20.84 8.37 -26.80
CA LYS A 180 -21.83 9.07 -25.98
C LYS A 180 -22.47 8.08 -25.00
N GLY A 181 -22.57 8.48 -23.74
CA GLY A 181 -23.16 7.63 -22.70
C GLY A 181 -22.88 8.15 -21.30
N ARG A 182 -23.40 7.43 -20.31
CA ARG A 182 -23.07 7.60 -18.91
C ARG A 182 -22.38 6.35 -18.41
N TYR A 183 -21.31 6.52 -17.67
CA TYR A 183 -20.40 5.45 -17.30
C TYR A 183 -20.12 5.44 -15.81
N PRO A 184 -19.94 4.26 -15.20
CA PRO A 184 -19.40 4.15 -13.86
C PRO A 184 -17.95 4.65 -13.84
N ALA A 185 -17.46 4.99 -12.65
CA ALA A 185 -16.12 5.53 -12.49
C ALA A 185 -15.25 4.74 -11.50
N VAL A 186 -13.96 4.74 -11.78
CA VAL A 186 -12.90 4.24 -10.87
C VAL A 186 -11.95 5.40 -10.56
N LEU A 187 -11.79 5.70 -9.28
CA LEU A 187 -10.71 6.54 -8.78
C LEU A 187 -9.51 5.64 -8.45
N LYS A 188 -8.46 5.69 -9.26
CA LYS A 188 -7.21 4.95 -9.03
C LYS A 188 -6.26 5.76 -8.17
N LEU A 189 -5.89 5.16 -7.05
CA LEU A 189 -5.07 5.77 -6.01
C LEU A 189 -3.66 5.18 -6.02
N PRO A 190 -2.61 6.04 -5.96
CA PRO A 190 -1.25 5.61 -6.24
C PRO A 190 -0.60 4.86 -5.08
N GLY A 191 0.18 3.84 -5.41
CA GLY A 191 1.20 3.29 -4.52
C GLY A 191 2.28 4.32 -4.19
N ALA A 192 3.14 4.00 -3.23
CA ALA A 192 4.23 4.88 -2.82
C ALA A 192 5.22 5.16 -3.97
N GLY A 193 5.85 6.32 -3.89
CA GLY A 193 6.82 6.80 -4.88
C GLY A 193 6.27 7.92 -5.76
N ILE A 194 7.17 8.53 -6.53
CA ILE A 194 6.88 9.69 -7.37
C ILE A 194 7.14 9.29 -8.82
N ARG A 195 6.12 9.39 -9.66
CA ARG A 195 6.18 8.87 -11.04
C ARG A 195 5.17 9.54 -11.96
N SER A 196 5.34 9.32 -13.26
CA SER A 196 4.32 9.65 -14.27
C SER A 196 3.22 8.59 -14.31
N TYR A 197 2.06 9.01 -14.83
CA TYR A 197 0.94 8.12 -15.14
C TYR A 197 0.57 8.25 -16.61
N ALA A 198 0.10 7.16 -17.19
CA ALA A 198 -0.24 7.11 -18.62
C ALA A 198 -1.76 7.29 -18.88
N GLY A 199 -2.58 7.06 -17.87
CA GLY A 199 -4.01 6.86 -18.01
C GLY A 199 -4.37 5.41 -18.34
N ASP A 200 -5.46 4.93 -17.81
CA ASP A 200 -5.92 3.55 -17.93
C ASP A 200 -6.89 3.40 -19.10
N VAL A 201 -6.33 3.24 -20.29
CA VAL A 201 -7.13 3.11 -21.53
C VAL A 201 -7.85 1.77 -21.65
N GLU A 202 -7.36 0.73 -20.97
CA GLU A 202 -7.93 -0.61 -21.04
C GLU A 202 -9.32 -0.65 -20.36
N HIS A 203 -9.40 -0.21 -19.12
CA HIS A 203 -10.68 -0.14 -18.42
C HIS A 203 -11.62 0.89 -19.04
N ALA A 204 -11.09 2.01 -19.54
CA ALA A 204 -11.90 3.01 -20.21
C ALA A 204 -12.48 2.48 -21.53
N ALA A 205 -11.76 1.67 -22.29
CA ALA A 205 -12.29 1.01 -23.50
C ALA A 205 -13.44 0.02 -23.21
N ASN A 206 -13.51 -0.46 -21.95
CA ASN A 206 -14.56 -1.35 -21.46
C ASN A 206 -15.71 -0.60 -20.75
N GLY A 207 -15.84 0.69 -20.97
CA GLY A 207 -16.99 1.48 -20.50
C GLY A 207 -16.84 2.04 -19.08
N TRP A 208 -15.62 2.35 -18.64
CA TRP A 208 -15.37 3.02 -17.37
C TRP A 208 -14.78 4.41 -17.55
N ILE A 209 -15.13 5.33 -16.67
CA ILE A 209 -14.33 6.53 -16.44
C ILE A 209 -13.24 6.17 -15.45
N VAL A 210 -11.97 6.35 -15.80
CA VAL A 210 -10.85 6.06 -14.90
C VAL A 210 -10.05 7.32 -14.63
N PHE A 211 -10.03 7.76 -13.38
CA PHE A 211 -9.21 8.89 -12.95
C PHE A 211 -8.06 8.41 -12.07
N GLU A 212 -6.85 8.45 -12.60
CA GLU A 212 -5.60 8.07 -11.91
C GLU A 212 -4.90 9.32 -11.42
N ILE A 213 -4.83 9.54 -10.10
CA ILE A 213 -4.30 10.77 -9.51
C ILE A 213 -2.85 10.63 -9.02
N GLY A 214 -2.13 11.76 -9.05
CA GLY A 214 -0.87 11.95 -8.33
C GLY A 214 -1.10 12.71 -7.02
N ILE A 215 -0.42 12.34 -5.94
CA ILE A 215 -0.67 12.90 -4.60
C ILE A 215 0.32 13.99 -4.19
N HIS A 216 1.31 14.29 -5.03
CA HIS A 216 2.42 15.18 -4.65
C HIS A 216 2.21 16.65 -5.07
N GLY A 217 1.12 16.97 -5.77
CA GLY A 217 0.82 18.32 -6.26
C GLY A 217 1.75 18.76 -7.39
N ILE A 218 2.26 17.81 -8.14
CA ILE A 218 3.10 18.01 -9.33
C ILE A 218 2.47 17.33 -10.55
N PRO A 219 2.67 17.86 -11.78
CA PRO A 219 2.16 17.24 -12.99
C PRO A 219 2.59 15.77 -13.10
N VAL A 220 1.70 14.93 -13.63
CA VAL A 220 1.91 13.46 -13.70
C VAL A 220 2.35 12.98 -15.09
N ASN A 221 2.69 13.90 -15.98
CA ASN A 221 3.11 13.64 -17.37
C ASN A 221 4.50 14.17 -17.71
N MET A 222 5.32 14.47 -16.69
CA MET A 222 6.71 14.92 -16.88
C MET A 222 7.66 13.75 -17.17
N SER A 223 8.90 14.05 -17.50
CA SER A 223 9.94 13.06 -17.78
C SER A 223 10.41 12.34 -16.51
N GLY A 224 10.84 11.08 -16.64
CA GLY A 224 11.29 10.24 -15.52
C GLY A 224 12.36 10.87 -14.63
N PRO A 225 13.42 11.52 -15.15
CA PRO A 225 14.46 12.18 -14.35
C PRO A 225 13.92 13.22 -13.37
N VAL A 226 12.85 13.96 -13.72
CA VAL A 226 12.23 14.94 -12.81
C VAL A 226 11.69 14.24 -11.55
N TYR A 227 10.99 13.14 -11.72
CA TYR A 227 10.45 12.37 -10.59
C TYR A 227 11.55 11.75 -9.74
N THR A 228 12.59 11.22 -10.37
CA THR A 228 13.76 10.67 -9.67
C THR A 228 14.43 11.75 -8.80
N ASN A 229 14.64 12.94 -9.34
CA ASN A 229 15.25 14.05 -8.61
C ASN A 229 14.37 14.50 -7.44
N LEU A 230 13.06 14.58 -7.63
CA LEU A 230 12.12 14.92 -6.55
C LEU A 230 12.12 13.85 -5.44
N TYR A 231 12.12 12.56 -5.81
CA TYR A 231 12.17 11.46 -4.86
C TYR A 231 13.46 11.43 -4.05
N MET A 232 14.61 11.68 -4.70
CA MET A 232 15.92 11.72 -4.03
C MET A 232 16.17 13.02 -3.26
N GLY A 233 15.43 14.09 -3.58
CA GLY A 233 15.57 15.45 -3.04
C GLY A 233 14.36 15.91 -2.24
N ALA A 234 13.63 16.89 -2.78
CA ALA A 234 12.59 17.65 -2.07
C ALA A 234 11.45 16.84 -1.48
N LEU A 235 11.15 15.66 -2.02
CA LEU A 235 10.08 14.77 -1.53
C LEU A 235 10.64 13.50 -0.86
N LYS A 236 11.93 13.45 -0.57
CA LYS A 236 12.52 12.34 0.16
C LYS A 236 11.91 12.25 1.56
N GLY A 237 11.33 11.08 1.89
CA GLY A 237 10.70 10.88 3.20
C GLY A 237 9.40 11.68 3.41
N TYR A 238 8.70 12.07 2.36
CA TYR A 238 7.46 12.87 2.40
C TYR A 238 6.42 12.35 3.41
N HIS A 239 6.40 11.05 3.66
CA HIS A 239 5.47 10.40 4.59
C HIS A 239 5.66 10.79 6.06
N THR A 240 6.73 11.52 6.39
CA THR A 240 6.97 12.06 7.75
C THR A 240 6.94 13.59 7.82
N PHE A 241 6.63 14.28 6.69
CA PHE A 241 6.60 15.74 6.69
C PHE A 241 5.51 16.29 7.60
N ASN A 242 5.89 17.10 8.59
CA ASN A 242 5.04 17.68 9.62
C ASN A 242 4.25 16.62 10.42
N LEU A 243 4.83 15.44 10.65
CA LEU A 243 4.17 14.36 11.42
C LEU A 243 3.90 14.78 12.88
N ASP A 244 4.56 15.80 13.40
CA ASP A 244 4.34 16.38 14.71
C ASP A 244 3.11 17.29 14.81
N ASN A 245 2.47 17.61 13.67
CA ASN A 245 1.33 18.53 13.62
C ASN A 245 0.19 17.98 12.76
N ARG A 246 -0.92 17.56 13.40
CA ARG A 246 -2.07 16.96 12.71
C ARG A 246 -2.68 17.86 11.64
N ASP A 247 -2.61 19.18 11.78
CA ASP A 247 -3.21 20.11 10.84
C ASP A 247 -2.33 20.39 9.62
N LYS A 248 -1.02 20.11 9.73
CA LYS A 248 -0.03 20.33 8.66
C LYS A 248 0.57 19.05 8.11
N TYR A 249 0.24 17.89 8.69
CA TYR A 249 0.79 16.61 8.26
C TYR A 249 0.54 16.37 6.77
N TYR A 250 1.56 15.89 6.08
CA TYR A 250 1.57 15.73 4.62
C TYR A 250 0.34 15.01 4.08
N TYR A 251 -0.14 13.97 4.75
CA TYR A 251 -1.30 13.20 4.32
C TYR A 251 -2.62 13.95 4.43
N LYS A 252 -2.72 15.10 5.11
CA LYS A 252 -3.95 15.92 5.11
C LYS A 252 -4.29 16.36 3.68
N ARG A 253 -3.29 16.90 2.97
CA ARG A 253 -3.47 17.30 1.56
C ARG A 253 -3.77 16.11 0.64
N VAL A 254 -3.20 14.94 0.95
CA VAL A 254 -3.41 13.72 0.16
C VAL A 254 -4.86 13.24 0.30
N TYR A 255 -5.35 13.12 1.53
CA TYR A 255 -6.69 12.62 1.80
C TYR A 255 -7.78 13.57 1.30
N LEU A 256 -7.60 14.88 1.53
CA LEU A 256 -8.50 15.89 0.96
C LEU A 256 -8.42 15.94 -0.58
N GLY A 257 -7.25 15.67 -1.16
CA GLY A 257 -7.08 15.51 -2.60
C GLY A 257 -7.86 14.32 -3.17
N CYS A 258 -7.94 13.20 -2.45
CA CYS A 258 -8.77 12.07 -2.85
C CYS A 258 -10.26 12.44 -2.87
N VAL A 259 -10.75 13.18 -1.85
CA VAL A 259 -12.12 13.70 -1.83
C VAL A 259 -12.36 14.69 -2.98
N ARG A 260 -11.40 15.57 -3.24
CA ARG A 260 -11.48 16.52 -4.36
C ARG A 260 -11.53 15.82 -5.72
N ALA A 261 -10.83 14.69 -5.87
CA ALA A 261 -10.92 13.87 -7.08
C ALA A 261 -12.31 13.26 -7.27
N ILE A 262 -13.02 12.93 -6.19
CA ILE A 262 -14.43 12.52 -6.24
C ILE A 262 -15.31 13.70 -6.71
N ASP A 263 -15.12 14.89 -6.15
CA ASP A 263 -15.87 16.09 -6.58
C ASP A 263 -15.72 16.32 -8.10
N PHE A 264 -14.49 16.15 -8.61
CA PHE A 264 -14.21 16.27 -10.03
C PHE A 264 -14.94 15.19 -10.85
N ILE A 265 -14.90 13.91 -10.45
CA ILE A 265 -15.61 12.84 -11.15
C ILE A 265 -17.12 13.13 -11.19
N TYR A 266 -17.70 13.61 -10.09
CA TYR A 266 -19.12 13.96 -10.01
C TYR A 266 -19.50 15.19 -10.85
N SER A 267 -18.53 16.02 -11.24
CA SER A 267 -18.75 17.15 -12.15
C SER A 267 -18.75 16.75 -13.64
N LEU A 268 -18.30 15.52 -13.97
CA LEU A 268 -18.22 15.07 -15.35
C LEU A 268 -19.62 14.71 -15.90
N PRO A 269 -20.06 15.30 -17.03
CA PRO A 269 -21.37 14.99 -17.60
C PRO A 269 -21.55 13.55 -18.05
N GLN A 270 -20.44 12.83 -18.30
CA GLN A 270 -20.43 11.42 -18.69
C GLN A 270 -20.47 10.45 -17.50
N PHE A 271 -20.28 10.93 -16.28
CA PHE A 271 -20.42 10.07 -15.10
C PHE A 271 -21.90 9.72 -14.88
N ASP A 272 -22.16 8.47 -14.49
CA ASP A 272 -23.55 7.99 -14.29
C ASP A 272 -24.22 8.57 -13.04
N GLY A 273 -23.45 9.25 -12.18
CA GLY A 273 -23.92 9.95 -10.99
C GLY A 273 -23.99 9.07 -9.74
N SER A 274 -23.67 7.79 -9.82
CA SER A 274 -23.84 6.87 -8.69
C SER A 274 -22.76 5.82 -8.52
N ASN A 275 -22.22 5.25 -9.56
CA ASN A 275 -21.35 4.08 -9.48
C ASN A 275 -19.86 4.48 -9.49
N LEU A 276 -19.34 4.87 -8.32
CA LEU A 276 -17.94 5.20 -8.11
C LEU A 276 -17.30 4.20 -7.16
N ILE A 277 -16.17 3.60 -7.58
CA ILE A 277 -15.33 2.79 -6.72
C ILE A 277 -13.93 3.39 -6.58
N THR A 278 -13.25 3.09 -5.47
CA THR A 278 -11.83 3.38 -5.28
C THR A 278 -11.01 2.13 -5.47
N PHE A 279 -9.83 2.28 -6.06
CA PHE A 279 -8.92 1.17 -6.36
C PHE A 279 -7.49 1.56 -6.07
N GLY A 280 -6.75 0.68 -5.38
CA GLY A 280 -5.32 0.89 -5.18
C GLY A 280 -4.60 -0.28 -4.53
N SER A 281 -3.28 -0.24 -4.60
CA SER A 281 -2.38 -1.21 -3.99
C SER A 281 -1.34 -0.50 -3.11
N SER A 282 -0.86 -1.17 -2.06
CA SER A 282 0.11 -0.63 -1.12
C SER A 282 -0.40 0.69 -0.51
N GLN A 283 0.33 1.80 -0.61
CA GLN A 283 -0.18 3.13 -0.21
C GLN A 283 -1.55 3.42 -0.85
N GLY A 284 -1.74 3.09 -2.13
CA GLY A 284 -3.01 3.26 -2.83
C GLY A 284 -4.14 2.42 -2.23
N GLY A 285 -3.85 1.22 -1.73
CA GLY A 285 -4.79 0.41 -0.97
C GLY A 285 -5.23 1.09 0.32
N GLY A 286 -4.28 1.64 1.08
CA GLY A 286 -4.58 2.47 2.26
C GLY A 286 -5.42 3.71 1.90
N LEU A 287 -5.07 4.41 0.81
CA LEU A 287 -5.83 5.55 0.31
C LEU A 287 -7.24 5.16 -0.14
N SER A 288 -7.45 3.95 -0.70
CA SER A 288 -8.79 3.45 -1.05
C SER A 288 -9.68 3.28 0.17
N ILE A 289 -9.13 2.73 1.26
CA ILE A 289 -9.81 2.62 2.55
C ILE A 289 -10.15 4.00 3.12
N VAL A 290 -9.17 4.90 3.16
CA VAL A 290 -9.33 6.26 3.67
C VAL A 290 -10.41 7.00 2.88
N THR A 291 -10.38 6.93 1.56
CA THR A 291 -11.31 7.65 0.69
C THR A 291 -12.74 7.13 0.87
N ALA A 292 -12.93 5.80 0.94
CA ALA A 292 -14.25 5.21 1.20
C ALA A 292 -14.78 5.52 2.60
N GLY A 293 -13.89 5.68 3.59
CA GLY A 293 -14.25 6.10 4.95
C GLY A 293 -14.58 7.59 5.08
N LEU A 294 -14.03 8.45 4.20
CA LEU A 294 -14.25 9.90 4.21
C LEU A 294 -15.46 10.34 3.38
N ASP A 295 -15.82 9.59 2.34
CA ASP A 295 -16.81 10.02 1.36
C ASP A 295 -17.83 8.94 1.04
N SER A 296 -19.06 9.15 1.47
CA SER A 296 -20.20 8.22 1.30
C SER A 296 -20.65 8.05 -0.17
N ARG A 297 -20.15 8.88 -1.08
CA ARG A 297 -20.39 8.75 -2.52
C ARG A 297 -19.65 7.57 -3.14
N VAL A 298 -18.61 7.05 -2.49
CA VAL A 298 -17.95 5.79 -2.86
C VAL A 298 -18.91 4.63 -2.61
N LYS A 299 -19.07 3.73 -3.60
CA LYS A 299 -20.00 2.58 -3.56
C LYS A 299 -19.30 1.24 -3.39
N GLY A 300 -17.98 1.21 -3.50
CA GLY A 300 -17.15 0.04 -3.28
C GLY A 300 -15.68 0.39 -3.31
N LEU A 301 -14.84 -0.49 -2.80
CA LEU A 301 -13.40 -0.30 -2.83
C LEU A 301 -12.64 -1.59 -3.12
N VAL A 302 -11.46 -1.43 -3.72
CA VAL A 302 -10.49 -2.50 -3.90
C VAL A 302 -9.17 -2.06 -3.29
N ALA A 303 -8.70 -2.80 -2.30
CA ALA A 303 -7.48 -2.50 -1.56
C ALA A 303 -6.55 -3.73 -1.54
N PHE A 304 -5.53 -3.73 -2.39
CA PHE A 304 -4.50 -4.76 -2.39
C PHE A 304 -3.40 -4.39 -1.39
N TYR A 305 -3.08 -5.31 -0.47
CA TYR A 305 -2.02 -5.16 0.55
C TYR A 305 -1.90 -3.71 1.07
N PRO A 306 -2.98 -3.19 1.71
CA PRO A 306 -3.07 -1.79 2.07
C PRO A 306 -2.03 -1.38 3.10
N ALA A 307 -1.32 -0.29 2.81
CA ALA A 307 -0.41 0.39 3.72
C ALA A 307 -1.14 1.39 4.63
N LEU A 308 -0.40 2.10 5.46
CA LEU A 308 -0.90 3.13 6.39
C LEU A 308 -1.84 2.58 7.47
N CYS A 309 -1.73 1.29 7.79
CA CYS A 309 -2.56 0.60 8.77
C CYS A 309 -1.79 0.38 10.07
N ASP A 310 -2.39 0.74 11.20
CA ASP A 310 -1.87 0.49 12.55
C ASP A 310 -0.43 0.98 12.75
N MET A 311 -0.14 2.17 12.23
CA MET A 311 1.20 2.72 12.06
C MET A 311 2.00 2.82 13.36
N VAL A 312 1.31 3.02 14.50
CA VAL A 312 1.94 3.19 15.83
C VAL A 312 2.41 1.88 16.48
N GLY A 313 2.25 0.74 15.80
CA GLY A 313 2.54 -0.59 16.34
C GLY A 313 3.91 -0.71 17.01
N TYR A 314 4.97 -0.17 16.40
CA TYR A 314 6.34 -0.25 16.94
C TYR A 314 6.52 0.38 18.33
N ILE A 315 5.71 1.39 18.70
CA ILE A 315 5.71 1.98 20.05
C ILE A 315 5.19 0.98 21.09
N HIS A 316 4.41 -0.02 20.62
CA HIS A 316 3.76 -1.03 21.44
C HIS A 316 4.29 -2.45 21.20
N ASN A 317 5.55 -2.56 20.80
CA ASN A 317 6.22 -3.85 20.56
C ASN A 317 5.50 -4.76 19.56
N ARG A 318 4.90 -4.19 18.53
CA ARG A 318 4.34 -4.91 17.37
C ARG A 318 4.66 -4.11 16.10
N ALA A 319 4.89 -4.78 14.99
CA ALA A 319 5.12 -4.09 13.73
C ALA A 319 3.92 -3.21 13.36
N GLY A 320 4.20 -2.00 12.93
CA GLY A 320 3.23 -1.10 12.29
C GLY A 320 3.32 -1.21 10.78
N GLY A 321 2.24 -0.89 10.06
CA GLY A 321 2.21 -0.91 8.62
C GLY A 321 3.18 0.08 7.96
N TRP A 322 3.42 -0.11 6.66
CA TRP A 322 4.20 0.86 5.87
C TRP A 322 3.66 2.30 6.11
N PRO A 323 4.51 3.31 6.25
CA PRO A 323 5.94 3.38 5.95
C PRO A 323 6.88 3.00 7.10
N HIS A 324 6.42 2.28 8.11
CA HIS A 324 7.21 1.83 9.26
C HIS A 324 7.88 2.98 10.01
N MET A 325 7.32 4.18 9.97
CA MET A 325 7.97 5.40 10.45
C MET A 325 8.28 5.39 11.94
N PHE A 326 7.49 4.65 12.73
CA PHE A 326 7.73 4.49 14.17
C PHE A 326 8.74 3.40 14.52
N ASN A 327 9.31 2.71 13.54
CA ASN A 327 10.50 1.88 13.75
C ASN A 327 11.74 2.73 14.10
N LYS A 328 11.74 4.01 13.72
CA LYS A 328 12.78 4.98 14.07
C LYS A 328 12.45 5.65 15.38
N GLN A 329 13.41 5.64 16.34
CA GLN A 329 13.24 6.22 17.66
C GLN A 329 12.89 7.72 17.62
N GLU A 330 13.43 8.47 16.68
CA GLU A 330 13.15 9.90 16.47
C GLU A 330 11.67 10.20 16.15
N ASN A 331 10.91 9.21 15.72
CA ASN A 331 9.48 9.35 15.46
C ASN A 331 8.59 8.87 16.61
N GLN A 332 9.16 8.24 17.64
CA GLN A 332 8.40 7.70 18.77
C GLN A 332 8.08 8.77 19.83
N THR A 333 7.57 9.92 19.39
CA THR A 333 7.11 10.98 20.30
C THR A 333 5.58 10.97 20.43
N ALA A 334 5.07 11.51 21.55
CA ALA A 334 3.64 11.56 21.81
C ALA A 334 2.87 12.36 20.75
N GLU A 335 3.44 13.49 20.31
CA GLU A 335 2.85 14.36 19.29
C GLU A 335 2.70 13.65 17.95
N LYS A 336 3.77 12.97 17.50
CA LYS A 336 3.78 12.21 16.25
C LYS A 336 2.82 11.00 16.29
N ALA A 337 2.83 10.30 17.42
CA ALA A 337 1.90 9.19 17.64
C ALA A 337 0.44 9.64 17.64
N ASN A 338 0.16 10.78 18.31
CA ASN A 338 -1.17 11.37 18.32
C ASN A 338 -1.61 11.80 16.90
N THR A 339 -0.72 12.48 16.16
CA THR A 339 -1.01 12.83 14.75
C THR A 339 -1.32 11.61 13.91
N ALA A 340 -0.50 10.55 13.99
CA ALA A 340 -0.69 9.34 13.21
C ALA A 340 -2.09 8.72 13.39
N ARG A 341 -2.69 8.79 14.58
CA ARG A 341 -4.05 8.26 14.84
C ARG A 341 -5.14 8.91 13.98
N TYR A 342 -4.98 10.19 13.60
CA TYR A 342 -5.92 10.88 12.72
C TYR A 342 -5.78 10.44 11.25
N TYR A 343 -4.66 9.79 10.89
CA TYR A 343 -4.32 9.43 9.51
C TYR A 343 -4.18 7.93 9.28
N ASP A 344 -4.41 7.13 10.32
CA ASP A 344 -4.33 5.69 10.26
C ASP A 344 -5.53 5.11 9.50
N ALA A 345 -5.27 4.33 8.44
CA ALA A 345 -6.32 3.75 7.60
C ALA A 345 -7.32 2.88 8.39
N VAL A 346 -6.88 2.28 9.51
CA VAL A 346 -7.76 1.50 10.40
C VAL A 346 -8.91 2.35 10.96
N ASN A 347 -8.65 3.61 11.30
CA ASN A 347 -9.68 4.49 11.85
C ASN A 347 -10.73 4.90 10.81
N PHE A 348 -10.32 4.99 9.53
CA PHE A 348 -11.24 5.18 8.41
C PHE A 348 -12.01 3.89 8.07
N ALA A 349 -11.36 2.72 8.16
CA ALA A 349 -12.00 1.43 7.94
C ALA A 349 -13.21 1.23 8.87
N ARG A 350 -13.17 1.76 10.10
CA ARG A 350 -14.30 1.74 11.04
C ARG A 350 -15.54 2.50 10.53
N GLN A 351 -15.39 3.40 9.55
CA GLN A 351 -16.46 4.23 8.99
C GLN A 351 -17.05 3.64 7.69
N ILE A 352 -16.41 2.62 7.10
CA ILE A 352 -16.82 2.06 5.81
C ILE A 352 -18.13 1.27 5.96
N LYS A 353 -19.08 1.58 5.08
CA LYS A 353 -20.42 0.93 5.00
C LYS A 353 -20.68 0.28 3.65
N VAL A 354 -19.67 0.27 2.78
CA VAL A 354 -19.78 -0.24 1.41
C VAL A 354 -18.96 -1.53 1.26
N PRO A 355 -19.30 -2.40 0.28
CA PRO A 355 -18.52 -3.60 0.04
C PRO A 355 -17.08 -3.26 -0.37
N GLY A 356 -16.14 -4.10 0.05
CA GLY A 356 -14.73 -3.97 -0.27
C GLY A 356 -14.09 -5.31 -0.59
N PHE A 357 -13.18 -5.29 -1.57
CA PHE A 357 -12.27 -6.41 -1.81
C PHE A 357 -10.91 -6.07 -1.19
N TYR A 358 -10.40 -6.97 -0.37
CA TYR A 358 -9.11 -6.80 0.31
C TYR A 358 -8.22 -8.01 0.03
N SER A 359 -6.95 -7.78 -0.25
CA SER A 359 -5.96 -8.85 -0.32
C SER A 359 -4.76 -8.51 0.57
N PHE A 360 -4.22 -9.54 1.21
CA PHE A 360 -3.07 -9.44 2.10
C PHE A 360 -2.09 -10.57 1.78
N GLY A 361 -0.79 -10.30 1.91
CA GLY A 361 0.25 -11.31 1.81
C GLY A 361 0.92 -11.53 3.15
N TYR A 362 0.97 -12.77 3.66
CA TYR A 362 1.64 -13.08 4.93
C TYR A 362 3.15 -12.82 4.89
N ASN A 363 3.75 -12.88 3.71
CA ASN A 363 5.18 -12.61 3.50
C ASN A 363 5.46 -11.17 3.03
N ASP A 364 4.48 -10.28 3.11
CA ASP A 364 4.67 -8.86 2.78
C ASP A 364 5.68 -8.20 3.72
N MET A 365 6.51 -7.25 3.22
CA MET A 365 7.63 -6.64 3.94
C MET A 365 7.50 -5.12 4.01
#